data_c7a67ca924e1d0e28d0be16368cc7392
#
_entry.id   c7a67ca924e1d0e28d0be16368cc7392
#
_cell.length_a   1.000
_cell.length_b   1.000
_cell.length_c   1.000
_cell.angle_alpha   90.00
_cell.angle_beta   90.00
_cell.angle_gamma   90.00
#
_symmetry.space_group_name_H-M   'P 1'
#
loop_
_entity.id
_entity.type
_entity.pdbx_description
1 polymer ?
#
loop_
_entity_poly.entity_id
_entity_poly.type
_entity_poly.pdbx_seq_one_letter_code
_entity_poly.pdbx_strand_id
1 'polypeptide(L)'
;GAPGGAEEVPDVTTLREMRAILNWHVGSARWLFVHIPKNAGVSIRKAPELAGRIVSAEAYFYRSRAQVRAVRAFMAGEGEHHGIQHARWCDLDPKVTGRLSCVAIVRNPWARTVSRWRFARLVAEQGKLDPADAPERFEDFLEQWHVYGQKPYFWHRAIKGWYPQADYVTDESGQVRADLLRFEHLDRDSTRYFGLDHPLRKRNATAARAFDYRGVYDARTIGIVAEWYARDIELFGFDFDTPARRHTLFDD
;
A
#
# COMPACT_ATOMS: atom_id res chain seq x y z
N GLY A 1 17.23 8.17 39.32
CA GLY A 1 17.54 8.29 37.91
C GLY A 1 16.27 8.67 37.17
N ALA A 2 16.24 9.83 36.52
CA ALA A 2 15.13 10.26 35.70
C ALA A 2 15.02 9.35 34.46
N PRO A 3 13.83 9.03 33.96
CA PRO A 3 13.69 8.30 32.71
C PRO A 3 14.20 9.16 31.57
N GLY A 4 15.09 8.58 30.75
CA GLY A 4 15.67 9.23 29.58
C GLY A 4 14.58 9.77 28.68
N GLY A 5 14.69 11.05 28.36
CA GLY A 5 13.82 11.71 27.39
C GLY A 5 13.92 10.99 26.07
N ALA A 6 12.78 10.60 25.52
CA ALA A 6 12.70 10.12 24.14
C ALA A 6 13.27 11.24 23.25
N GLU A 7 14.38 10.96 22.57
CA GLU A 7 14.94 11.84 21.56
C GLU A 7 13.82 12.15 20.54
N GLU A 8 13.45 13.42 20.47
CA GLU A 8 12.43 13.90 19.55
C GLU A 8 12.98 13.68 18.13
N VAL A 9 12.46 12.68 17.42
CA VAL A 9 12.83 12.43 16.01
C VAL A 9 12.48 13.71 15.23
N PRO A 10 13.45 14.43 14.67
CA PRO A 10 13.20 15.71 14.05
C PRO A 10 12.21 15.54 12.90
N ASP A 11 11.24 16.44 12.85
CA ASP A 11 10.19 16.49 11.80
C ASP A 11 10.80 17.07 10.51
N VAL A 12 11.76 16.34 9.91
CA VAL A 12 12.48 16.78 8.72
C VAL A 12 11.56 16.61 7.52
N THR A 13 11.05 17.73 7.03
CA THR A 13 10.29 17.78 5.77
C THR A 13 11.21 17.45 4.59
N THR A 14 10.93 16.37 3.89
CA THR A 14 11.70 15.97 2.72
C THR A 14 11.41 16.87 1.52
N LEU A 15 12.35 16.96 0.54
CA LEU A 15 12.12 17.66 -0.74
C LEU A 15 10.86 17.14 -1.47
N ARG A 16 10.57 15.87 -1.32
CA ARG A 16 9.37 15.27 -1.88
C ARG A 16 8.10 15.78 -1.20
N GLU A 17 8.10 15.84 0.13
CA GLU A 17 6.98 16.37 0.91
C GLU A 17 6.77 17.86 0.58
N MET A 18 7.84 18.65 0.50
CA MET A 18 7.75 20.06 0.10
C MET A 18 7.10 20.23 -1.28
N ARG A 19 7.50 19.41 -2.26
CA ARG A 19 6.89 19.43 -3.61
C ARG A 19 5.41 19.04 -3.55
N ALA A 20 5.04 18.03 -2.79
CA ALA A 20 3.65 17.62 -2.64
C ALA A 20 2.79 18.72 -2.01
N ILE A 21 3.29 19.38 -0.97
CA ILE A 21 2.64 20.52 -0.32
C ILE A 21 2.48 21.68 -1.30
N LEU A 22 3.55 22.03 -2.02
CA LEU A 22 3.49 23.09 -3.03
C LEU A 22 2.44 22.80 -4.11
N ASN A 23 2.47 21.60 -4.69
CA ASN A 23 1.52 21.19 -5.74
C ASN A 23 0.08 21.24 -5.25
N TRP A 24 -0.15 20.89 -3.98
CA TRP A 24 -1.47 21.00 -3.39
C TRP A 24 -1.91 22.47 -3.21
N HIS A 25 -1.03 23.33 -2.70
CA HIS A 25 -1.34 24.76 -2.47
C HIS A 25 -1.53 25.56 -3.77
N VAL A 26 -0.70 25.33 -4.77
CA VAL A 26 -0.85 26.01 -6.08
C VAL A 26 -1.97 25.42 -6.93
N GLY A 27 -2.60 24.32 -6.49
CA GLY A 27 -3.74 23.71 -7.18
C GLY A 27 -3.39 22.88 -8.41
N SER A 28 -2.11 22.52 -8.61
CA SER A 28 -1.70 21.61 -9.70
C SER A 28 -2.03 20.15 -9.40
N ALA A 29 -2.05 19.74 -8.12
CA ALA A 29 -2.46 18.42 -7.71
C ALA A 29 -3.95 18.19 -8.02
N ARG A 30 -4.25 17.09 -8.70
CA ARG A 30 -5.62 16.64 -9.04
C ARG A 30 -5.99 15.36 -8.31
N TRP A 31 -4.99 14.49 -8.06
CA TRP A 31 -5.20 13.17 -7.47
C TRP A 31 -4.41 12.99 -6.19
N LEU A 32 -5.05 12.33 -5.23
CA LEU A 32 -4.43 11.80 -4.02
C LEU A 32 -4.32 10.28 -4.15
N PHE A 33 -3.09 9.77 -4.23
CA PHE A 33 -2.84 8.35 -4.32
C PHE A 33 -2.83 7.69 -2.95
N VAL A 34 -3.85 6.89 -2.66
CA VAL A 34 -3.91 6.02 -1.48
C VAL A 34 -3.06 4.77 -1.76
N HIS A 35 -1.86 4.77 -1.19
CA HIS A 35 -0.84 3.80 -1.54
C HIS A 35 -0.95 2.52 -0.71
N ILE A 36 -1.68 1.56 -1.19
CA ILE A 36 -1.74 0.20 -0.62
C ILE A 36 -0.41 -0.53 -0.91
N PRO A 37 0.29 -1.08 0.12
CA PRO A 37 1.55 -1.80 -0.09
C PRO A 37 1.41 -2.96 -1.07
N LYS A 38 2.42 -3.15 -1.93
CA LYS A 38 2.54 -4.23 -2.93
C LYS A 38 1.55 -4.18 -4.10
N ASN A 39 0.91 -3.03 -4.31
CA ASN A 39 -0.02 -2.77 -5.41
C ASN A 39 0.56 -1.74 -6.41
N ALA A 40 1.77 -1.93 -6.89
CA ALA A 40 2.46 -1.10 -7.91
C ALA A 40 2.64 0.40 -7.56
N GLY A 41 2.54 0.80 -6.30
CA GLY A 41 2.62 2.20 -5.89
C GLY A 41 3.88 2.94 -6.33
N VAL A 42 5.01 2.25 -6.52
CA VAL A 42 6.25 2.85 -7.01
C VAL A 42 6.10 3.30 -8.47
N SER A 43 5.39 2.55 -9.31
CA SER A 43 5.14 2.91 -10.72
C SER A 43 4.31 4.20 -10.81
N ILE A 44 3.27 4.35 -9.99
CA ILE A 44 2.46 5.57 -9.93
C ILE A 44 3.29 6.76 -9.40
N ARG A 45 3.93 6.59 -8.24
CA ARG A 45 4.61 7.69 -7.54
C ARG A 45 5.84 8.24 -8.26
N LYS A 46 6.45 7.45 -9.15
CA LYS A 46 7.63 7.83 -9.93
C LYS A 46 7.31 8.05 -11.41
N ALA A 47 6.04 8.09 -11.79
CA ALA A 47 5.61 8.37 -13.15
C ALA A 47 5.86 9.84 -13.50
N PRO A 48 6.73 10.15 -14.48
CA PRO A 48 6.96 11.53 -14.92
C PRO A 48 5.68 12.19 -15.45
N GLU A 49 4.82 11.40 -16.08
CA GLU A 49 3.54 11.82 -16.68
C GLU A 49 2.54 12.34 -15.62
N LEU A 50 2.71 11.90 -14.38
CA LEU A 50 1.86 12.29 -13.24
C LEU A 50 2.55 13.33 -12.33
N ALA A 51 3.78 13.74 -12.65
CA ALA A 51 4.53 14.67 -11.82
C ALA A 51 3.77 16.01 -11.67
N GLY A 52 3.66 16.47 -10.42
CA GLY A 52 2.92 17.70 -10.10
C GLY A 52 1.40 17.55 -10.06
N ARG A 53 0.84 16.51 -10.68
CA ARG A 53 -0.61 16.27 -10.77
C ARG A 53 -1.12 15.26 -9.74
N ILE A 54 -0.25 14.39 -9.25
CA ILE A 54 -0.56 13.40 -8.21
C ILE A 54 0.28 13.63 -6.96
N VAL A 55 -0.34 13.51 -5.81
CA VAL A 55 0.34 13.52 -4.50
C VAL A 55 0.05 12.21 -3.79
N SER A 56 0.99 11.75 -2.98
CA SER A 56 0.78 10.63 -2.06
C SER A 56 0.62 11.15 -0.65
N ALA A 57 0.21 10.31 0.27
CA ALA A 57 0.20 10.64 1.67
C ALA A 57 1.62 11.02 2.13
N GLU A 58 1.77 12.23 2.61
CA GLU A 58 2.92 12.75 3.33
C GLU A 58 2.46 13.18 4.73
N ALA A 59 3.37 13.37 5.67
CA ALA A 59 3.02 13.72 7.04
C ALA A 59 2.10 14.95 7.11
N TYR A 60 2.29 15.93 6.20
CA TYR A 60 1.49 17.14 6.10
C TYR A 60 0.00 16.86 5.83
N PHE A 61 -0.33 15.80 5.12
CA PHE A 61 -1.71 15.48 4.71
C PHE A 61 -2.48 14.62 5.70
N TYR A 62 -1.88 14.26 6.84
CA TYR A 62 -2.60 13.53 7.89
C TYR A 62 -3.50 14.45 8.70
N ARG A 63 -4.65 13.93 9.15
CA ARG A 63 -5.56 14.64 10.05
C ARG A 63 -4.96 14.88 11.45
N SER A 64 -4.01 14.05 11.87
CA SER A 64 -3.39 14.09 13.19
C SER A 64 -1.87 14.05 13.14
N ARG A 65 -1.22 15.14 13.59
CA ARG A 65 0.24 15.18 13.77
C ARG A 65 0.71 14.24 14.88
N ALA A 66 -0.11 14.06 15.91
CA ALA A 66 0.18 13.11 16.99
C ALA A 66 0.25 11.67 16.45
N GLN A 67 -0.66 11.31 15.54
CA GLN A 67 -0.63 10.01 14.87
C GLN A 67 0.66 9.82 14.05
N VAL A 68 1.08 10.83 13.28
CA VAL A 68 2.34 10.75 12.50
C VAL A 68 3.53 10.52 13.41
N ARG A 69 3.63 11.26 14.53
CA ARG A 69 4.71 11.05 15.52
C ARG A 69 4.66 9.66 16.13
N ALA A 70 3.48 9.17 16.52
CA ALA A 70 3.30 7.85 17.10
C ALA A 70 3.71 6.73 16.12
N VAL A 71 3.31 6.83 14.84
CA VAL A 71 3.73 5.89 13.78
C VAL A 71 5.24 5.90 13.61
N ARG A 72 5.86 7.08 13.51
CA ARG A 72 7.31 7.19 13.35
C ARG A 72 8.07 6.59 14.53
N ALA A 73 7.66 6.91 15.76
CA ALA A 73 8.29 6.39 16.97
C ALA A 73 8.15 4.87 17.08
N PHE A 74 6.95 4.33 16.81
CA PHE A 74 6.71 2.89 16.82
C PHE A 74 7.56 2.16 15.78
N MET A 75 7.57 2.64 14.54
CA MET A 75 8.33 2.00 13.46
C MET A 75 9.85 2.10 13.68
N ALA A 76 10.34 3.20 14.25
CA ALA A 76 11.75 3.33 14.62
C ALA A 76 12.12 2.34 15.74
N GLY A 77 11.25 2.16 16.74
CA GLY A 77 11.44 1.17 17.81
C GLY A 77 11.48 -0.29 17.29
N GLU A 78 10.79 -0.56 16.19
CA GLU A 78 10.81 -1.86 15.52
C GLU A 78 11.96 -2.00 14.49
N GLY A 79 12.81 -0.98 14.34
CA GLY A 79 13.90 -0.96 13.35
C GLY A 79 13.40 -0.90 11.89
N GLU A 80 12.19 -0.37 11.66
CA GLU A 80 11.56 -0.37 10.35
C GLU A 80 11.35 1.04 9.79
N HIS A 81 11.24 1.12 8.46
CA HIS A 81 10.87 2.36 7.80
C HIS A 81 9.44 2.78 8.18
N HIS A 82 9.24 4.04 8.54
CA HIS A 82 7.97 4.56 9.07
C HIS A 82 6.76 4.42 8.14
N GLY A 83 6.94 4.20 6.84
CA GLY A 83 5.84 3.90 5.89
C GLY A 83 4.71 4.94 5.82
N ILE A 84 4.97 6.22 6.12
CA ILE A 84 3.95 7.30 6.13
C ILE A 84 3.15 7.37 4.83
N GLN A 85 3.76 7.04 3.70
CA GLN A 85 3.08 6.98 2.40
C GLN A 85 1.95 5.95 2.32
N HIS A 86 1.83 5.06 3.29
CA HIS A 86 0.80 4.01 3.35
C HIS A 86 -0.39 4.40 4.26
N ALA A 87 -0.74 5.69 4.31
CA ALA A 87 -1.94 6.14 5.02
C ALA A 87 -3.20 5.49 4.46
N ARG A 88 -4.13 5.16 5.35
CA ARG A 88 -5.51 4.84 4.98
C ARG A 88 -6.25 6.14 4.64
N TRP A 89 -7.32 6.06 3.86
CA TRP A 89 -8.12 7.22 3.53
C TRP A 89 -8.62 7.96 4.79
N CYS A 90 -9.03 7.21 5.81
CA CYS A 90 -9.51 7.78 7.09
C CYS A 90 -8.43 8.46 7.93
N ASP A 91 -7.14 8.22 7.68
CA ASP A 91 -6.03 8.88 8.37
C ASP A 91 -5.73 10.28 7.80
N LEU A 92 -6.28 10.60 6.61
CA LEU A 92 -5.96 11.81 5.88
C LEU A 92 -6.90 12.98 6.26
N ASP A 93 -6.40 14.21 6.11
CA ASP A 93 -7.17 15.41 6.41
C ASP A 93 -8.36 15.53 5.44
N PRO A 94 -9.60 15.69 5.94
CA PRO A 94 -10.78 15.88 5.11
C PRO A 94 -10.68 17.02 4.10
N LYS A 95 -9.89 18.07 4.38
CA LYS A 95 -9.63 19.15 3.42
C LYS A 95 -8.88 18.66 2.18
N VAL A 96 -8.01 17.64 2.34
CA VAL A 96 -7.25 17.06 1.25
C VAL A 96 -8.10 16.05 0.48
N THR A 97 -8.75 15.13 1.19
CA THR A 97 -9.61 14.11 0.57
C THR A 97 -10.89 14.67 -0.07
N GLY A 98 -11.38 15.81 0.41
CA GLY A 98 -12.54 16.50 -0.17
C GLY A 98 -12.20 17.39 -1.39
N ARG A 99 -10.91 17.70 -1.61
CA ARG A 99 -10.47 18.53 -2.74
C ARG A 99 -9.87 17.75 -3.89
N LEU A 100 -9.23 16.61 -3.60
CA LEU A 100 -8.56 15.77 -4.59
C LEU A 100 -9.37 14.50 -4.84
N SER A 101 -9.37 14.03 -6.10
CA SER A 101 -9.86 12.69 -6.41
C SER A 101 -8.92 11.65 -5.80
N CYS A 102 -9.43 10.86 -4.86
CA CYS A 102 -8.65 9.79 -4.26
C CYS A 102 -8.62 8.59 -5.21
N VAL A 103 -7.44 8.04 -5.45
CA VAL A 103 -7.26 6.87 -6.30
C VAL A 103 -6.39 5.83 -5.62
N ALA A 104 -6.75 4.57 -5.74
CA ALA A 104 -5.98 3.44 -5.23
C ALA A 104 -5.89 2.32 -6.27
N ILE A 105 -4.91 1.44 -6.11
CA ILE A 105 -4.79 0.21 -6.90
C ILE A 105 -5.11 -0.95 -5.97
N VAL A 106 -6.08 -1.78 -6.35
CA VAL A 106 -6.40 -3.04 -5.69
C VAL A 106 -5.83 -4.21 -6.49
N ARG A 107 -5.45 -5.26 -5.80
CA ARG A 107 -4.80 -6.44 -6.38
C ARG A 107 -5.42 -7.70 -5.80
N ASN A 108 -5.49 -8.75 -6.60
CA ASN A 108 -5.89 -10.08 -6.14
C ASN A 108 -5.16 -10.44 -4.84
N PRO A 109 -5.87 -10.78 -3.73
CA PRO A 109 -5.25 -10.99 -2.40
C PRO A 109 -4.21 -12.11 -2.39
N TRP A 110 -4.42 -13.17 -3.13
CA TRP A 110 -3.47 -14.29 -3.23
C TRP A 110 -2.19 -13.86 -3.98
N ALA A 111 -2.34 -13.20 -5.12
CA ALA A 111 -1.21 -12.63 -5.86
C ALA A 111 -0.43 -11.59 -5.04
N ARG A 112 -1.14 -10.77 -4.24
CA ARG A 112 -0.54 -9.77 -3.34
C ARG A 112 0.27 -10.44 -2.23
N THR A 113 -0.25 -11.51 -1.61
CA THR A 113 0.41 -12.25 -0.54
C THR A 113 1.71 -12.89 -1.01
N VAL A 114 1.70 -13.56 -2.16
CA VAL A 114 2.93 -14.11 -2.78
C VAL A 114 3.93 -13.00 -3.14
N SER A 115 3.44 -11.85 -3.62
CA SER A 115 4.31 -10.69 -3.89
C SER A 115 4.99 -10.15 -2.63
N ARG A 116 4.35 -10.25 -1.47
CA ARG A 116 4.93 -9.84 -0.18
C ARG A 116 5.99 -10.84 0.27
N TRP A 117 5.71 -12.13 0.22
CA TRP A 117 6.67 -13.19 0.52
C TRP A 117 7.93 -13.08 -0.34
N ARG A 118 7.79 -12.98 -1.65
CA ARG A 118 8.93 -12.82 -2.56
C ARG A 118 9.72 -11.53 -2.29
N PHE A 119 9.03 -10.46 -1.93
CA PHE A 119 9.70 -9.21 -1.57
C PHE A 119 10.46 -9.32 -0.24
N ALA A 120 9.92 -10.01 0.76
CA ALA A 120 10.61 -10.29 2.01
C ALA A 120 11.92 -11.03 1.74
N ARG A 121 11.89 -12.10 0.95
CA ARG A 121 13.09 -12.86 0.56
C ARG A 121 14.12 -12.00 -0.16
N LEU A 122 13.70 -11.22 -1.13
CA LEU A 122 14.60 -10.31 -1.85
C LEU A 122 15.30 -9.31 -0.91
N VAL A 123 14.57 -8.77 0.07
CA VAL A 123 15.10 -7.79 1.04
C VAL A 123 16.04 -8.47 2.02
N ALA A 124 15.74 -9.70 2.44
CA ALA A 124 16.62 -10.51 3.28
C ALA A 124 17.93 -10.90 2.55
N GLU A 125 17.86 -11.30 1.29
CA GLU A 125 19.04 -11.56 0.44
C GLU A 125 19.94 -10.31 0.30
N GLN A 126 19.38 -9.11 0.42
CA GLN A 126 20.13 -7.85 0.45
C GLN A 126 20.66 -7.47 1.84
N GLY A 127 20.47 -8.32 2.85
CA GLY A 127 20.88 -8.06 4.23
C GLY A 127 20.09 -6.94 4.94
N LYS A 128 18.88 -6.61 4.44
CA LYS A 128 18.05 -5.50 4.96
C LYS A 128 16.83 -5.97 5.77
N LEU A 129 16.68 -7.27 5.93
CA LEU A 129 15.62 -7.91 6.70
C LEU A 129 16.22 -9.14 7.39
N ASP A 130 15.78 -9.43 8.61
CA ASP A 130 16.13 -10.67 9.28
C ASP A 130 15.65 -11.86 8.44
N PRO A 131 16.49 -12.87 8.14
CA PRO A 131 16.07 -14.08 7.46
C PRO A 131 14.87 -14.78 8.10
N ALA A 132 14.72 -14.70 9.42
CA ALA A 132 13.56 -15.23 10.13
C ALA A 132 12.23 -14.61 9.68
N ASP A 133 12.25 -13.36 9.23
CA ASP A 133 11.07 -12.66 8.67
C ASP A 133 10.82 -12.98 7.18
N ALA A 134 11.70 -13.77 6.56
CA ALA A 134 11.64 -14.10 5.14
C ALA A 134 11.81 -15.61 4.92
N PRO A 135 10.97 -16.45 5.52
CA PRO A 135 11.13 -17.91 5.43
C PRO A 135 11.12 -18.40 3.99
N GLU A 136 11.83 -19.48 3.74
CA GLU A 136 11.97 -20.07 2.42
C GLU A 136 10.64 -20.66 1.92
N ARG A 137 9.89 -21.28 2.84
CA ARG A 137 8.59 -21.87 2.51
C ARG A 137 7.49 -20.85 2.65
N PHE A 138 6.57 -20.88 1.71
CA PHE A 138 5.44 -19.95 1.69
C PHE A 138 4.49 -20.17 2.88
N GLU A 139 4.26 -21.41 3.29
CA GLU A 139 3.43 -21.75 4.45
C GLU A 139 3.97 -21.14 5.74
N ASP A 140 5.28 -21.17 5.94
CA ASP A 140 5.92 -20.58 7.11
C ASP A 140 5.78 -19.05 7.11
N PHE A 141 5.77 -18.42 5.93
CA PHE A 141 5.47 -16.99 5.80
C PHE A 141 4.01 -16.69 6.17
N LEU A 142 3.08 -17.56 5.83
CA LEU A 142 1.67 -17.38 6.21
C LEU A 142 1.50 -17.47 7.73
N GLU A 143 2.20 -18.34 8.43
CA GLU A 143 2.13 -18.46 9.90
C GLU A 143 2.55 -17.17 10.63
N GLN A 144 3.33 -16.30 10.01
CA GLN A 144 3.71 -14.99 10.59
C GLN A 144 2.50 -14.05 10.81
N TRP A 145 1.35 -14.31 10.20
CA TRP A 145 0.12 -13.58 10.47
C TRP A 145 -0.21 -13.54 11.97
N HIS A 146 -0.10 -14.66 12.66
CA HIS A 146 -0.40 -14.77 14.08
C HIS A 146 0.52 -13.91 14.95
N VAL A 147 1.74 -13.67 14.50
CA VAL A 147 2.72 -12.83 15.21
C VAL A 147 2.50 -11.35 14.94
N TYR A 148 2.22 -10.99 13.70
CA TYR A 148 2.24 -9.60 13.25
C TYR A 148 0.86 -8.99 13.02
N GLY A 149 -0.18 -9.78 12.83
CA GLY A 149 -1.52 -9.33 12.44
C GLY A 149 -2.21 -8.41 13.43
N GLN A 150 -1.79 -8.41 14.70
CA GLN A 150 -2.39 -7.59 15.74
C GLN A 150 -1.50 -6.44 16.23
N LYS A 151 -0.30 -6.28 15.67
CA LYS A 151 0.57 -5.17 16.08
C LYS A 151 0.03 -3.84 15.57
N PRO A 152 0.18 -2.74 16.32
CA PRO A 152 -0.23 -1.41 15.89
C PRO A 152 0.44 -0.98 14.58
N TYR A 153 -0.26 -0.15 13.80
CA TYR A 153 0.27 0.49 12.60
C TYR A 153 0.74 -0.46 11.49
N PHE A 154 0.24 -1.68 11.43
CA PHE A 154 0.63 -2.66 10.42
C PHE A 154 0.37 -2.21 8.98
N TRP A 155 -0.65 -1.37 8.75
CA TRP A 155 -0.91 -0.85 7.42
C TRP A 155 0.26 -0.03 6.85
N HIS A 156 1.17 0.46 7.68
CA HIS A 156 2.37 1.15 7.24
C HIS A 156 3.49 0.21 6.78
N ARG A 157 3.39 -1.10 7.01
CA ARG A 157 4.45 -2.08 6.74
C ARG A 157 4.24 -2.77 5.40
N ALA A 158 5.23 -2.73 4.53
CA ALA A 158 5.14 -3.35 3.20
C ALA A 158 5.26 -4.89 3.24
N ILE A 159 6.00 -5.45 4.19
CA ILE A 159 6.23 -6.89 4.33
C ILE A 159 5.31 -7.46 5.41
N LYS A 160 5.40 -6.94 6.62
CA LYS A 160 4.69 -7.44 7.80
C LYS A 160 3.25 -6.91 7.97
N GLY A 161 2.75 -6.13 7.02
CA GLY A 161 1.39 -5.59 7.05
C GLY A 161 0.37 -6.58 6.49
N TRP A 162 -0.53 -7.07 7.31
CA TRP A 162 -1.54 -8.07 6.97
C TRP A 162 -2.96 -7.50 6.90
N TYR A 163 -3.08 -6.18 6.72
CA TYR A 163 -4.36 -5.52 6.62
C TYR A 163 -5.04 -5.75 5.28
N PRO A 164 -6.37 -5.92 5.26
CA PRO A 164 -7.18 -5.89 4.06
C PRO A 164 -6.98 -4.59 3.28
N GLN A 165 -7.07 -4.66 1.97
CA GLN A 165 -7.00 -3.49 1.09
C GLN A 165 -8.21 -2.56 1.30
N ALA A 166 -9.35 -3.14 1.67
CA ALA A 166 -10.56 -2.43 2.04
C ALA A 166 -10.30 -1.37 3.12
N ASP A 167 -9.46 -1.67 4.13
CA ASP A 167 -9.15 -0.73 5.21
C ASP A 167 -8.48 0.55 4.75
N TYR A 168 -7.79 0.52 3.59
CA TYR A 168 -7.13 1.70 3.04
C TYR A 168 -8.09 2.65 2.33
N VAL A 169 -9.18 2.15 1.79
CA VAL A 169 -10.03 2.90 0.85
C VAL A 169 -11.45 3.13 1.35
N THR A 170 -11.81 2.56 2.51
CA THR A 170 -13.15 2.77 3.10
C THR A 170 -13.12 3.80 4.22
N ASP A 171 -14.25 4.45 4.43
CA ASP A 171 -14.51 5.25 5.63
C ASP A 171 -15.02 4.39 6.80
N GLU A 172 -15.35 5.03 7.91
CA GLU A 172 -15.86 4.40 9.13
C GLU A 172 -17.22 3.68 8.91
N SER A 173 -17.97 4.07 7.89
CA SER A 173 -19.22 3.39 7.51
C SER A 173 -19.00 2.18 6.60
N GLY A 174 -17.75 1.94 6.15
CA GLY A 174 -17.40 0.90 5.20
C GLY A 174 -17.59 1.29 3.74
N GLN A 175 -17.98 2.54 3.45
CA GLN A 175 -18.14 3.03 2.09
C GLN A 175 -16.77 3.25 1.43
N VAL A 176 -16.61 2.77 0.19
CA VAL A 176 -15.41 3.02 -0.62
C VAL A 176 -15.33 4.50 -1.01
N ARG A 177 -14.16 5.11 -0.74
CA ARG A 177 -13.88 6.54 -0.89
C ARG A 177 -12.77 6.85 -1.88
N ALA A 178 -12.33 5.87 -2.65
CA ALA A 178 -11.32 6.05 -3.68
C ALA A 178 -11.78 5.41 -4.99
N ASP A 179 -11.34 6.00 -6.10
CA ASP A 179 -11.45 5.39 -7.41
C ASP A 179 -10.48 4.20 -7.48
N LEU A 180 -10.97 3.02 -7.84
CA LEU A 180 -10.19 1.80 -7.80
C LEU A 180 -9.74 1.38 -9.19
N LEU A 181 -8.41 1.25 -9.35
CA LEU A 181 -7.78 0.65 -10.52
C LEU A 181 -7.33 -0.77 -10.18
N ARG A 182 -7.40 -1.67 -11.15
CA ARG A 182 -7.01 -3.07 -10.98
C ARG A 182 -5.54 -3.26 -11.30
N PHE A 183 -4.80 -3.89 -10.41
CA PHE A 183 -3.39 -4.22 -10.62
C PHE A 183 -3.20 -5.09 -11.87
N GLU A 184 -4.07 -6.05 -12.06
CA GLU A 184 -4.05 -7.03 -13.15
C GLU A 184 -4.28 -6.36 -14.52
N HIS A 185 -4.96 -5.21 -14.53
CA HIS A 185 -5.26 -4.40 -15.72
C HIS A 185 -4.62 -3.01 -15.65
N LEU A 186 -3.56 -2.84 -14.85
CA LEU A 186 -3.01 -1.53 -14.49
C LEU A 186 -2.63 -0.69 -15.71
N ASP A 187 -2.06 -1.29 -16.74
CA ASP A 187 -1.67 -0.58 -17.97
C ASP A 187 -2.88 0.09 -18.61
N ARG A 188 -3.97 -0.65 -18.78
CA ARG A 188 -5.23 -0.15 -19.36
C ARG A 188 -5.93 0.83 -18.42
N ASP A 189 -6.13 0.44 -17.17
CA ASP A 189 -6.90 1.21 -16.22
C ASP A 189 -6.21 2.55 -15.90
N SER A 190 -4.88 2.56 -15.72
CA SER A 190 -4.16 3.81 -15.44
C SER A 190 -4.08 4.74 -16.66
N THR A 191 -3.86 4.20 -17.85
CA THR A 191 -3.85 4.98 -19.09
C THR A 191 -5.20 5.69 -19.27
N ARG A 192 -6.30 4.96 -19.12
CA ARG A 192 -7.66 5.50 -19.26
C ARG A 192 -7.99 6.51 -18.14
N TYR A 193 -7.66 6.18 -16.88
CA TYR A 193 -8.00 7.02 -15.74
C TYR A 193 -7.25 8.35 -15.73
N PHE A 194 -5.96 8.33 -16.00
CA PHE A 194 -5.12 9.53 -15.98
C PHE A 194 -5.08 10.28 -17.32
N GLY A 195 -5.71 9.74 -18.36
CA GLY A 195 -5.69 10.31 -19.71
C GLY A 195 -4.28 10.33 -20.30
N LEU A 196 -3.59 9.18 -20.24
CA LEU A 196 -2.23 9.04 -20.76
C LEU A 196 -2.23 8.51 -22.21
N ASP A 197 -1.22 8.89 -22.99
CA ASP A 197 -1.06 8.40 -24.37
C ASP A 197 -0.44 7.00 -24.44
N HIS A 198 0.19 6.56 -23.33
CA HIS A 198 0.86 5.25 -23.24
C HIS A 198 0.81 4.71 -21.79
N PRO A 199 0.99 3.41 -21.60
CA PRO A 199 1.04 2.80 -20.25
C PRO A 199 2.19 3.34 -19.42
N LEU A 200 1.97 3.41 -18.09
CA LEU A 200 3.00 3.79 -17.15
C LEU A 200 4.18 2.80 -17.18
N ARG A 201 5.39 3.32 -17.10
CA ARG A 201 6.59 2.49 -17.01
C ARG A 201 6.55 1.62 -15.76
N LYS A 202 6.57 0.30 -15.94
CA LYS A 202 6.66 -0.66 -14.83
C LYS A 202 8.00 -0.49 -14.12
N ARG A 203 7.94 -0.14 -12.82
CA ARG A 203 9.11 -0.03 -11.95
C ARG A 203 9.05 -1.13 -10.89
N ASN A 204 10.21 -1.70 -10.55
CA ASN A 204 10.31 -2.82 -9.61
C ASN A 204 9.47 -4.04 -10.03
N ALA A 205 9.13 -4.18 -11.31
CA ALA A 205 8.87 -5.49 -11.83
C ALA A 205 10.16 -6.28 -11.55
N THR A 206 10.14 -7.16 -10.54
CA THR A 206 11.19 -8.16 -10.38
C THR A 206 11.39 -8.73 -11.78
N ALA A 207 12.61 -8.61 -12.31
CA ALA A 207 12.96 -9.04 -13.66
C ALA A 207 12.89 -10.57 -13.70
N ALA A 208 11.70 -11.07 -13.69
CA ALA A 208 11.40 -12.47 -13.80
C ALA A 208 10.13 -12.57 -14.63
N ARG A 209 10.14 -13.47 -15.58
CA ARG A 209 8.98 -14.03 -16.25
C ARG A 209 7.73 -13.86 -15.40
N ALA A 210 6.60 -13.55 -16.03
CA ALA A 210 5.31 -13.49 -15.38
C ALA A 210 5.19 -14.67 -14.38
N PHE A 211 5.35 -14.34 -13.10
CA PHE A 211 5.36 -15.37 -12.06
C PHE A 211 3.90 -15.73 -11.80
N ASP A 212 3.55 -16.95 -12.10
CA ASP A 212 2.23 -17.48 -11.76
C ASP A 212 2.18 -17.80 -10.25
N TYR A 213 1.47 -16.97 -9.49
CA TYR A 213 1.31 -17.17 -8.06
C TYR A 213 0.52 -18.44 -7.72
N ARG A 214 -0.26 -18.97 -8.65
CA ARG A 214 -1.12 -20.14 -8.45
C ARG A 214 -0.33 -21.38 -8.09
N GLY A 215 0.84 -21.55 -8.69
CA GLY A 215 1.71 -22.68 -8.43
C GLY A 215 2.34 -22.72 -7.04
N VAL A 216 2.18 -21.66 -6.24
CA VAL A 216 2.66 -21.60 -4.84
C VAL A 216 1.62 -22.13 -3.86
N TYR A 217 0.36 -22.15 -4.26
CA TYR A 217 -0.78 -22.47 -3.41
C TYR A 217 -1.21 -23.94 -3.50
N ASP A 218 -1.68 -24.45 -2.37
CA ASP A 218 -2.53 -25.62 -2.27
C ASP A 218 -3.92 -25.23 -1.75
N ALA A 219 -4.83 -26.21 -1.62
CA ALA A 219 -6.20 -25.95 -1.17
C ALA A 219 -6.24 -25.35 0.24
N ARG A 220 -5.33 -25.76 1.15
CA ARG A 220 -5.25 -25.24 2.52
C ARG A 220 -4.80 -23.78 2.53
N THR A 221 -3.74 -23.45 1.84
CA THR A 221 -3.18 -22.09 1.80
C THR A 221 -4.07 -21.11 1.04
N ILE A 222 -4.81 -21.55 0.03
CA ILE A 222 -5.88 -20.77 -0.61
C ILE A 222 -6.93 -20.39 0.44
N GLY A 223 -7.40 -21.36 1.24
CA GLY A 223 -8.39 -21.13 2.29
C GLY A 223 -7.92 -20.15 3.37
N ILE A 224 -6.67 -20.28 3.82
CA ILE A 224 -6.07 -19.37 4.81
C ILE A 224 -6.09 -17.91 4.31
N VAL A 225 -5.64 -17.67 3.10
CA VAL A 225 -5.62 -16.30 2.53
C VAL A 225 -7.04 -15.80 2.28
N ALA A 226 -7.97 -16.67 1.87
CA ALA A 226 -9.37 -16.31 1.72
C ALA A 226 -10.00 -15.84 3.04
N GLU A 227 -9.73 -16.52 4.14
CA GLU A 227 -10.21 -16.15 5.46
C GLU A 227 -9.65 -14.79 5.90
N TRP A 228 -8.33 -14.58 5.79
CA TRP A 228 -7.71 -13.32 6.22
C TRP A 228 -8.14 -12.10 5.42
N TYR A 229 -8.44 -12.28 4.14
CA TYR A 229 -8.85 -11.19 3.25
C TYR A 229 -10.32 -11.32 2.81
N ALA A 230 -11.16 -11.99 3.64
CA ALA A 230 -12.58 -12.17 3.34
C ALA A 230 -13.28 -10.84 3.02
N ARG A 231 -12.93 -9.76 3.73
CA ARG A 231 -13.46 -8.42 3.48
C ARG A 231 -13.07 -7.86 2.12
N ASP A 232 -11.84 -8.08 1.65
CA ASP A 232 -11.41 -7.68 0.30
C ASP A 232 -12.16 -8.47 -0.77
N ILE A 233 -12.30 -9.78 -0.54
CA ILE A 233 -12.97 -10.70 -1.46
C ILE A 233 -14.44 -10.30 -1.61
N GLU A 234 -15.13 -10.08 -0.50
CA GLU A 234 -16.53 -9.67 -0.50
C GLU A 234 -16.72 -8.30 -1.14
N LEU A 235 -15.94 -7.30 -0.71
CA LEU A 235 -16.12 -5.92 -1.14
C LEU A 235 -15.76 -5.73 -2.62
N PHE A 236 -14.65 -6.29 -3.06
CA PHE A 236 -14.14 -6.08 -4.43
C PHE A 236 -14.48 -7.20 -5.41
N GLY A 237 -15.09 -8.29 -4.93
CA GLY A 237 -15.52 -9.40 -5.78
C GLY A 237 -14.36 -10.20 -6.36
N PHE A 238 -13.29 -10.41 -5.60
CA PHE A 238 -12.22 -11.31 -5.99
C PHE A 238 -12.63 -12.79 -5.90
N ASP A 239 -12.07 -13.60 -6.75
CA ASP A 239 -11.85 -15.02 -6.50
C ASP A 239 -10.34 -15.35 -6.72
N PHE A 240 -9.98 -16.63 -6.57
CA PHE A 240 -8.57 -17.02 -6.65
C PHE A 240 -7.92 -16.62 -7.98
N ASP A 241 -8.66 -16.62 -9.07
CA ASP A 241 -8.15 -16.46 -10.43
C ASP A 241 -8.44 -15.10 -11.06
N THR A 242 -9.30 -14.29 -10.44
CA THR A 242 -9.81 -13.08 -11.09
C THR A 242 -9.37 -11.78 -10.42
N PRO A 243 -9.29 -10.69 -11.20
CA PRO A 243 -9.15 -9.33 -10.67
C PRO A 243 -10.42 -8.88 -9.92
N ALA A 244 -10.37 -7.68 -9.33
CA ALA A 244 -11.55 -7.06 -8.74
C ALA A 244 -12.66 -6.85 -9.79
N ARG A 245 -13.89 -7.17 -9.38
CA ARG A 245 -15.10 -7.07 -10.23
C ARG A 245 -16.12 -6.08 -9.68
N ARG A 246 -15.91 -5.56 -8.47
CA ARG A 246 -16.81 -4.61 -7.81
C ARG A 246 -16.06 -3.35 -7.41
N HIS A 247 -16.77 -2.23 -7.39
CA HIS A 247 -16.23 -0.91 -7.04
C HIS A 247 -15.07 -0.44 -7.93
N THR A 248 -14.84 -1.06 -9.07
CA THR A 248 -13.85 -0.63 -10.06
C THR A 248 -14.49 0.30 -11.07
N LEU A 249 -13.69 1.23 -11.62
CA LEU A 249 -14.17 2.21 -12.59
C LEU A 249 -14.37 1.65 -14.00
N PHE A 250 -13.77 0.51 -14.27
CA PHE A 250 -13.76 -0.05 -15.63
C PHE A 250 -14.17 -1.52 -15.58
N ASP A 251 -15.07 -1.86 -16.46
CA ASP A 251 -15.44 -3.25 -16.72
C ASP A 251 -14.38 -3.94 -17.58
N ASP A 252 -14.44 -5.30 -17.66
CA ASP A 252 -13.52 -6.10 -18.48
C ASP A 252 -13.84 -6.02 -19.98
#